data_32088af8bac3f3704a730e0ef519bc03
#
_entry.id   32088af8bac3f3704a730e0ef519bc03
#
_cell.length_a   1.000
_cell.length_b   1.000
_cell.length_c   1.000
_cell.angle_alpha   90.00
_cell.angle_beta   90.00
_cell.angle_gamma   90.00
#
_symmetry.space_group_name_H-M   'P 1'
#
loop_
_entity.id
_entity.type
_entity.pdbx_description
1 polymer ?
#
loop_
_entity_poly.entity_id
_entity_poly.type
_entity_poly.pdbx_seq_one_letter_code
_entity_poly.pdbx_strand_id
1 'polypeptide(L)'
;MKLTSTFALTASLLLVATATPHANDALPPFSWDRVPVYAHVGKTSDDFTPEQLDFLATHFDFITIEKHQASHKHGSTEEGFVVAAREIKKRNPKAKVLFYWNASLDTSSKRGVYKAMKTFPADGFLKSSAGDPVLRRKTVPNYDLTRQDVRDWWSDAAAKAVREYGADGIFADAMGQSPEKGLDDEKLAALVAARVDLLEETRRKIGPDKLIIYNGLLKDDPKKLLQFADGAMIESFGHPKYGDSKEQLAAAFEATHAAAKDGKIVVLKAWPGFSFRETEMMQKPREELSRLSQERITFPLACFLVAAQPNCYLHYTWGYREMHGTFDWYPEFDKPLGPPRGDATRTGWTYQREFAHASVVVDLENQTARIDWKR
;
A
#
# COMPACT_ATOMS: atom_id res chain seq x y z
N MET A 1 -5.44 -82.53 25.80
CA MET A 1 -6.06 -81.19 25.87
C MET A 1 -4.98 -80.20 25.46
N LYS A 2 -5.05 -79.69 24.20
CA LYS A 2 -4.13 -78.66 23.70
C LYS A 2 -4.94 -77.35 23.58
N LEU A 3 -4.58 -76.31 24.37
CA LEU A 3 -5.10 -74.99 24.23
C LEU A 3 -4.30 -74.26 23.14
N THR A 4 -4.95 -73.88 22.10
CA THR A 4 -4.42 -72.94 21.07
C THR A 4 -4.86 -71.54 21.44
N SER A 5 -3.89 -70.65 21.73
CA SER A 5 -4.06 -69.25 22.04
C SER A 5 -3.93 -68.44 20.74
N THR A 6 -5.01 -67.79 20.31
CA THR A 6 -5.04 -66.94 19.13
C THR A 6 -4.75 -65.50 19.57
N PHE A 7 -3.61 -64.93 19.15
CA PHE A 7 -3.33 -63.49 19.31
C PHE A 7 -3.96 -62.70 18.16
N ALA A 8 -4.84 -61.80 18.50
CA ALA A 8 -5.36 -60.82 17.56
C ALA A 8 -4.50 -59.58 17.56
N LEU A 9 -3.87 -59.28 16.42
CA LEU A 9 -3.08 -58.05 16.20
C LEU A 9 -4.03 -56.97 15.75
N THR A 10 -4.30 -55.99 16.61
CA THR A 10 -5.03 -54.76 16.26
C THR A 10 -4.02 -53.74 15.70
N ALA A 11 -4.09 -53.49 14.39
CA ALA A 11 -3.32 -52.41 13.74
C ALA A 11 -4.10 -51.10 13.90
N SER A 12 -3.57 -50.22 14.75
CA SER A 12 -4.06 -48.82 14.85
C SER A 12 -3.49 -48.00 13.70
N LEU A 13 -4.33 -47.61 12.74
CA LEU A 13 -4.00 -46.61 11.73
C LEU A 13 -3.98 -45.22 12.41
N LEU A 14 -2.78 -44.66 12.58
CA LEU A 14 -2.62 -43.25 12.88
C LEU A 14 -2.90 -42.44 11.60
N LEU A 15 -4.08 -41.78 11.54
CA LEU A 15 -4.32 -40.72 10.58
C LEU A 15 -3.48 -39.53 10.97
N VAL A 16 -2.36 -39.33 10.28
CA VAL A 16 -1.62 -38.07 10.31
C VAL A 16 -2.44 -37.08 9.48
N ALA A 17 -3.24 -36.27 10.15
CA ALA A 17 -3.85 -35.09 9.52
C ALA A 17 -2.73 -34.12 9.16
N THR A 18 -2.35 -34.07 7.89
CA THR A 18 -1.53 -32.98 7.35
C THR A 18 -2.40 -31.73 7.39
N ALA A 19 -2.21 -30.90 8.42
CA ALA A 19 -2.76 -29.55 8.45
C ALA A 19 -2.15 -28.80 7.25
N THR A 20 -2.94 -28.58 6.21
CA THR A 20 -2.66 -27.57 5.21
C THR A 20 -2.53 -26.24 5.95
N PRO A 21 -1.44 -25.47 5.76
CA PRO A 21 -1.36 -24.15 6.35
C PRO A 21 -2.61 -23.37 5.86
N HIS A 22 -3.45 -22.94 6.78
CA HIS A 22 -4.50 -21.97 6.49
C HIS A 22 -3.77 -20.74 5.98
N ALA A 23 -3.90 -20.45 4.68
CA ALA A 23 -3.56 -19.12 4.17
C ALA A 23 -4.30 -18.14 5.08
N ASN A 24 -3.56 -17.16 5.64
CA ASN A 24 -4.16 -16.17 6.51
C ASN A 24 -5.13 -15.36 5.63
N ASP A 25 -6.43 -15.67 5.69
CA ASP A 25 -7.48 -15.07 4.86
C ASP A 25 -7.55 -13.53 5.02
N ALA A 26 -6.88 -12.98 6.02
CA ALA A 26 -6.74 -11.54 6.22
C ALA A 26 -5.82 -10.89 5.18
N LEU A 27 -4.79 -11.60 4.70
CA LEU A 27 -3.82 -11.05 3.74
C LEU A 27 -4.37 -11.06 2.30
N PRO A 28 -3.91 -10.14 1.42
CA PRO A 28 -4.20 -10.23 0.00
C PRO A 28 -3.57 -11.49 -0.60
N PRO A 29 -4.21 -12.11 -1.61
CA PRO A 29 -3.59 -13.21 -2.34
C PRO A 29 -2.22 -12.81 -2.91
N PHE A 30 -1.22 -13.67 -2.74
CA PHE A 30 0.12 -13.47 -3.25
C PHE A 30 0.59 -14.68 -4.05
N SER A 31 1.18 -14.44 -5.22
CA SER A 31 1.82 -15.46 -6.05
C SER A 31 3.05 -14.89 -6.76
N TRP A 32 4.03 -15.76 -7.00
CA TRP A 32 5.15 -15.47 -7.89
C TRP A 32 4.89 -15.89 -9.34
N ASP A 33 3.70 -16.36 -9.70
CA ASP A 33 3.41 -16.79 -11.08
C ASP A 33 3.61 -15.67 -12.10
N ARG A 34 3.36 -14.44 -11.66
CA ARG A 34 3.58 -13.19 -12.41
C ARG A 34 4.02 -12.07 -11.46
N VAL A 35 4.25 -10.88 -11.98
CA VAL A 35 4.59 -9.70 -11.17
C VAL A 35 3.44 -9.41 -10.18
N PRO A 36 3.67 -9.42 -8.86
CA PRO A 36 2.63 -9.07 -7.90
C PRO A 36 2.33 -7.57 -7.96
N VAL A 37 1.09 -7.21 -8.24
CA VAL A 37 0.66 -5.83 -8.44
C VAL A 37 -0.40 -5.38 -7.43
N TYR A 38 -0.44 -4.08 -7.17
CA TYR A 38 -1.38 -3.41 -6.30
C TYR A 38 -1.99 -2.21 -7.02
N ALA A 39 -3.28 -1.98 -6.83
CA ALA A 39 -3.97 -0.80 -7.34
C ALA A 39 -4.21 0.24 -6.24
N HIS A 40 -3.96 1.52 -6.57
CA HIS A 40 -4.38 2.65 -5.77
C HIS A 40 -5.00 3.66 -6.72
N VAL A 41 -6.32 3.77 -6.69
CA VAL A 41 -7.07 4.49 -7.72
C VAL A 41 -8.34 5.15 -7.16
N GLY A 42 -8.68 6.32 -7.72
CA GLY A 42 -9.94 7.00 -7.46
C GLY A 42 -10.42 7.84 -8.64
N LYS A 43 -11.72 8.04 -8.69
CA LYS A 43 -12.42 8.89 -9.66
C LYS A 43 -13.37 9.81 -8.90
N THR A 44 -13.15 11.12 -8.97
CA THR A 44 -13.87 12.07 -8.11
C THR A 44 -15.29 12.35 -8.61
N SER A 45 -15.46 12.44 -9.94
CA SER A 45 -16.69 12.94 -10.58
C SER A 45 -17.83 11.94 -10.53
N ASP A 46 -17.52 10.64 -10.68
CA ASP A 46 -18.52 9.59 -10.89
C ASP A 46 -18.00 8.24 -10.38
N ASP A 47 -18.86 7.21 -10.39
CA ASP A 47 -18.47 5.82 -10.19
C ASP A 47 -17.49 5.35 -11.26
N PHE A 48 -16.77 4.29 -10.97
CA PHE A 48 -16.05 3.57 -12.01
C PHE A 48 -17.02 3.01 -13.03
N THR A 49 -16.63 3.03 -14.31
CA THR A 49 -17.44 2.39 -15.36
C THR A 49 -17.38 0.85 -15.20
N PRO A 50 -18.31 0.11 -15.85
CA PRO A 50 -18.24 -1.34 -15.86
C PRO A 50 -16.89 -1.88 -16.32
N GLU A 51 -16.29 -1.31 -17.37
CA GLU A 51 -14.99 -1.67 -17.93
C GLU A 51 -13.85 -1.41 -16.92
N GLN A 52 -13.91 -0.27 -16.19
CA GLN A 52 -12.96 0.04 -15.13
C GLN A 52 -13.07 -0.93 -13.96
N LEU A 53 -14.28 -1.31 -13.58
CA LEU A 53 -14.53 -2.30 -12.52
C LEU A 53 -14.06 -3.69 -12.93
N ASP A 54 -14.31 -4.10 -14.17
CA ASP A 54 -13.85 -5.38 -14.73
C ASP A 54 -12.32 -5.41 -14.80
N PHE A 55 -11.69 -4.32 -15.21
CA PHE A 55 -10.24 -4.18 -15.21
C PHE A 55 -9.64 -4.34 -13.80
N LEU A 56 -10.17 -3.61 -12.82
CA LEU A 56 -9.70 -3.70 -11.43
C LEU A 56 -9.85 -5.11 -10.87
N ALA A 57 -11.02 -5.72 -11.07
CA ALA A 57 -11.32 -7.05 -10.55
C ALA A 57 -10.53 -8.18 -11.22
N THR A 58 -10.15 -8.01 -12.51
CA THR A 58 -9.39 -9.01 -13.26
C THR A 58 -7.90 -8.96 -12.93
N HIS A 59 -7.37 -7.76 -12.70
CA HIS A 59 -5.94 -7.57 -12.61
C HIS A 59 -5.40 -7.44 -11.18
N PHE A 60 -6.27 -7.13 -10.19
CA PHE A 60 -5.81 -6.82 -8.84
C PHE A 60 -6.61 -7.58 -7.77
N ASP A 61 -5.88 -8.24 -6.89
CA ASP A 61 -6.43 -8.83 -5.64
C ASP A 61 -6.19 -7.92 -4.43
N PHE A 62 -5.43 -6.84 -4.59
CA PHE A 62 -5.11 -5.87 -3.54
C PHE A 62 -5.28 -4.44 -4.05
N ILE A 63 -6.25 -3.70 -3.48
CA ILE A 63 -6.71 -2.42 -4.01
C ILE A 63 -6.92 -1.42 -2.88
N THR A 64 -6.43 -0.19 -3.01
CA THR A 64 -6.89 0.95 -2.23
C THR A 64 -7.74 1.88 -3.09
N ILE A 65 -8.92 2.21 -2.62
CA ILE A 65 -9.75 3.24 -3.22
C ILE A 65 -9.33 4.59 -2.64
N GLU A 66 -8.85 5.46 -3.54
CA GLU A 66 -8.29 6.78 -3.24
C GLU A 66 -9.34 7.75 -2.69
N LYS A 67 -8.88 8.76 -1.94
CA LYS A 67 -9.73 9.87 -1.46
C LYS A 67 -10.57 10.49 -2.57
N HIS A 68 -11.73 11.00 -2.20
CA HIS A 68 -12.70 11.64 -3.08
C HIS A 68 -13.37 10.70 -4.09
N GLN A 69 -13.29 9.36 -3.94
CA GLN A 69 -13.98 8.44 -4.83
C GLN A 69 -15.47 8.81 -4.99
N ALA A 70 -15.89 9.07 -6.22
CA ALA A 70 -17.26 9.42 -6.63
C ALA A 70 -17.96 10.45 -5.70
N SER A 71 -17.21 11.29 -5.01
CA SER A 71 -17.75 12.22 -4.01
C SER A 71 -18.65 13.30 -4.62
N HIS A 72 -18.44 13.66 -5.88
CA HIS A 72 -19.34 14.60 -6.56
C HIS A 72 -20.71 14.00 -6.84
N LYS A 73 -20.77 12.69 -7.10
CA LYS A 73 -22.02 11.98 -7.37
C LYS A 73 -22.76 11.62 -6.09
N HIS A 74 -22.07 11.12 -5.09
CA HIS A 74 -22.66 10.55 -3.86
C HIS A 74 -22.62 11.53 -2.66
N GLY A 75 -22.01 12.71 -2.82
CA GLY A 75 -21.91 13.72 -1.76
C GLY A 75 -20.86 13.44 -0.69
N SER A 76 -20.20 12.26 -0.69
CA SER A 76 -19.06 11.96 0.18
C SER A 76 -18.17 10.84 -0.36
N THR A 77 -16.92 10.81 0.11
CA THR A 77 -15.97 9.76 -0.21
C THR A 77 -16.43 8.39 0.33
N GLU A 78 -17.01 8.37 1.51
CA GLU A 78 -17.49 7.14 2.15
C GLU A 78 -18.57 6.46 1.31
N GLU A 79 -19.55 7.21 0.81
CA GLU A 79 -20.60 6.65 -0.05
C GLU A 79 -20.04 6.17 -1.40
N GLY A 80 -19.14 6.94 -2.01
CA GLY A 80 -18.47 6.51 -3.24
C GLY A 80 -17.61 5.27 -3.04
N PHE A 81 -16.95 5.15 -1.88
CA PHE A 81 -16.18 3.95 -1.51
C PHE A 81 -17.10 2.72 -1.40
N VAL A 82 -18.24 2.84 -0.70
CA VAL A 82 -19.20 1.72 -0.54
C VAL A 82 -19.61 1.15 -1.89
N VAL A 83 -19.93 2.02 -2.85
CA VAL A 83 -20.31 1.60 -4.20
C VAL A 83 -19.15 0.90 -4.89
N ALA A 84 -17.97 1.52 -4.91
CA ALA A 84 -16.79 0.97 -5.59
C ALA A 84 -16.37 -0.38 -4.98
N ALA A 85 -16.25 -0.48 -3.66
CA ALA A 85 -15.85 -1.70 -2.97
C ALA A 85 -16.82 -2.86 -3.21
N ARG A 86 -18.13 -2.59 -3.12
CA ARG A 86 -19.18 -3.58 -3.41
C ARG A 86 -19.08 -4.11 -4.84
N GLU A 87 -18.96 -3.22 -5.82
CA GLU A 87 -18.92 -3.60 -7.23
C GLU A 87 -17.64 -4.34 -7.62
N ILE A 88 -16.49 -4.01 -7.01
CA ILE A 88 -15.24 -4.76 -7.17
C ILE A 88 -15.37 -6.15 -6.55
N LYS A 89 -15.81 -6.25 -5.29
CA LYS A 89 -15.95 -7.53 -4.59
C LYS A 89 -16.99 -8.46 -5.20
N LYS A 90 -18.01 -7.91 -5.83
CA LYS A 90 -18.98 -8.72 -6.60
C LYS A 90 -18.34 -9.43 -7.79
N ARG A 91 -17.34 -8.81 -8.42
CA ARG A 91 -16.58 -9.34 -9.56
C ARG A 91 -15.41 -10.21 -9.14
N ASN A 92 -14.72 -9.80 -8.07
CA ASN A 92 -13.58 -10.51 -7.48
C ASN A 92 -13.77 -10.62 -5.95
N PRO A 93 -14.43 -11.70 -5.44
CA PRO A 93 -14.66 -11.87 -4.01
C PRO A 93 -13.36 -12.02 -3.17
N LYS A 94 -12.23 -12.35 -3.81
CA LYS A 94 -10.93 -12.49 -3.13
C LYS A 94 -10.22 -11.15 -2.92
N ALA A 95 -10.61 -10.12 -3.67
CA ALA A 95 -9.95 -8.83 -3.59
C ALA A 95 -10.06 -8.21 -2.20
N LYS A 96 -8.94 -7.76 -1.66
CA LYS A 96 -8.85 -6.94 -0.47
C LYS A 96 -8.93 -5.47 -0.88
N VAL A 97 -10.00 -4.79 -0.45
CA VAL A 97 -10.28 -3.40 -0.81
C VAL A 97 -10.16 -2.51 0.42
N LEU A 98 -9.14 -1.63 0.41
CA LEU A 98 -8.84 -0.73 1.52
C LEU A 98 -9.49 0.63 1.34
N PHE A 99 -9.95 1.19 2.46
CA PHE A 99 -10.43 2.57 2.54
C PHE A 99 -9.23 3.51 2.78
N TYR A 100 -9.09 4.54 1.93
CA TYR A 100 -8.08 5.59 2.14
C TYR A 100 -8.53 6.53 3.27
N TRP A 101 -7.65 6.69 4.29
CA TRP A 101 -7.87 7.64 5.36
C TRP A 101 -6.58 8.36 5.71
N ASN A 102 -6.52 9.70 5.58
CA ASN A 102 -5.30 10.44 5.86
C ASN A 102 -5.07 10.56 7.37
N ALA A 103 -3.89 10.16 7.84
CA ALA A 103 -3.59 10.11 9.26
C ALA A 103 -3.15 11.45 9.86
N SER A 104 -2.60 12.34 9.03
CA SER A 104 -1.97 13.55 9.52
C SER A 104 -2.58 14.85 9.00
N LEU A 105 -3.32 14.79 7.88
CA LEU A 105 -3.69 15.98 7.13
C LEU A 105 -5.19 16.01 6.81
N ASP A 106 -5.83 17.15 7.01
CA ASP A 106 -7.17 17.39 6.46
C ASP A 106 -7.09 17.70 4.96
N THR A 107 -7.10 16.65 4.15
CA THR A 107 -7.15 16.78 2.69
C THR A 107 -8.54 17.07 2.16
N SER A 108 -9.56 17.10 3.04
CA SER A 108 -10.97 17.32 2.70
C SER A 108 -11.41 18.79 2.78
N SER A 109 -10.68 19.62 3.53
CA SER A 109 -11.11 20.96 3.96
C SER A 109 -11.55 21.89 2.83
N LYS A 110 -10.99 21.72 1.62
CA LYS A 110 -11.39 22.53 0.45
C LYS A 110 -12.58 21.96 -0.30
N ARG A 111 -13.06 20.76 0.00
CA ARG A 111 -14.06 20.02 -0.80
C ARG A 111 -15.17 19.39 0.04
N GLY A 112 -15.09 19.42 1.36
CA GLY A 112 -16.15 18.93 2.27
C GLY A 112 -16.57 17.48 2.08
N VAL A 113 -15.66 16.62 1.57
CA VAL A 113 -16.03 15.34 0.95
C VAL A 113 -16.02 14.13 1.89
N TYR A 114 -15.63 14.30 3.16
CA TYR A 114 -15.72 13.24 4.17
C TYR A 114 -16.83 13.53 5.17
N LYS A 115 -17.73 12.58 5.38
CA LYS A 115 -18.78 12.66 6.41
C LYS A 115 -18.18 12.70 7.81
N ALA A 116 -17.09 11.98 8.04
CA ALA A 116 -16.36 11.93 9.30
C ALA A 116 -15.93 13.32 9.80
N MET A 117 -15.66 14.27 8.88
CA MET A 117 -15.29 15.64 9.27
C MET A 117 -16.38 16.40 10.01
N LYS A 118 -17.66 15.97 9.92
CA LYS A 118 -18.77 16.60 10.65
C LYS A 118 -18.66 16.43 12.17
N THR A 119 -17.92 15.42 12.61
CA THR A 119 -17.69 15.10 14.03
C THR A 119 -16.24 15.34 14.45
N PHE A 120 -15.46 16.05 13.62
CA PHE A 120 -14.08 16.39 13.96
C PHE A 120 -14.03 17.23 15.26
N PRO A 121 -13.16 16.90 16.21
CA PRO A 121 -13.07 17.60 17.50
C PRO A 121 -12.80 19.10 17.33
N ALA A 122 -13.45 19.92 18.13
CA ALA A 122 -13.17 21.35 18.17
C ALA A 122 -11.69 21.58 18.53
N ASP A 123 -11.04 22.52 17.86
CA ASP A 123 -9.60 22.80 18.03
C ASP A 123 -8.67 21.60 17.82
N GLY A 124 -9.12 20.54 17.09
CA GLY A 124 -8.37 19.32 16.82
C GLY A 124 -7.22 19.48 15.83
N PHE A 125 -7.01 20.66 15.26
CA PHE A 125 -5.87 20.92 14.40
C PHE A 125 -4.62 21.32 15.16
N LEU A 126 -3.49 20.83 14.69
CA LEU A 126 -2.18 21.06 15.29
C LEU A 126 -1.80 22.55 15.23
N LYS A 127 -1.37 23.07 16.39
CA LYS A 127 -0.89 24.46 16.54
C LYS A 127 0.60 24.44 16.86
N SER A 128 1.33 25.46 16.38
CA SER A 128 2.71 25.70 16.72
C SER A 128 2.86 26.08 18.20
N SER A 129 4.10 26.17 18.69
CA SER A 129 4.40 26.66 20.04
C SER A 129 3.96 28.13 20.26
N ALA A 130 3.80 28.91 19.18
CA ALA A 130 3.25 30.26 19.20
C ALA A 130 1.70 30.31 19.10
N GLY A 131 1.02 29.15 18.97
CA GLY A 131 -0.42 29.06 18.83
C GLY A 131 -0.96 29.16 17.41
N ASP A 132 -0.11 29.33 16.41
CA ASP A 132 -0.52 29.43 15.01
C ASP A 132 -0.83 28.04 14.41
N PRO A 133 -1.78 27.93 13.44
CA PRO A 133 -2.07 26.67 12.76
C PRO A 133 -0.83 26.12 12.03
N VAL A 134 -0.52 24.86 12.23
CA VAL A 134 0.54 24.16 11.48
C VAL A 134 -0.04 23.65 10.17
N LEU A 135 0.36 24.27 9.07
CA LEU A 135 -0.15 24.01 7.74
C LEU A 135 0.87 23.36 6.83
N ARG A 136 0.51 22.32 6.12
CA ARG A 136 1.27 21.79 4.99
C ARG A 136 0.95 22.57 3.73
N ARG A 137 1.99 22.92 2.96
CA ARG A 137 1.87 23.73 1.72
C ARG A 137 1.03 25.00 1.93
N LYS A 138 1.12 25.62 3.10
CA LYS A 138 0.43 26.84 3.50
C LYS A 138 -1.12 26.78 3.53
N THR A 139 -1.72 25.63 3.28
CA THR A 139 -3.18 25.55 3.12
C THR A 139 -3.85 24.34 3.71
N VAL A 140 -3.10 23.27 4.03
CA VAL A 140 -3.67 22.01 4.52
C VAL A 140 -3.35 21.85 6.00
N PRO A 141 -4.35 21.88 6.90
CA PRO A 141 -4.10 21.75 8.32
C PRO A 141 -3.68 20.34 8.69
N ASN A 142 -2.84 20.24 9.72
CA ASN A 142 -2.44 18.99 10.32
C ASN A 142 -3.37 18.65 11.48
N TYR A 143 -3.70 17.38 11.66
CA TYR A 143 -4.39 16.88 12.86
C TYR A 143 -3.44 16.89 14.05
N ASP A 144 -3.94 17.26 15.22
CA ASP A 144 -3.20 17.16 16.48
C ASP A 144 -3.37 15.77 17.08
N LEU A 145 -2.59 14.80 16.61
CA LEU A 145 -2.63 13.43 17.09
C LEU A 145 -2.16 13.27 18.56
N THR A 146 -1.55 14.30 19.17
CA THR A 146 -1.22 14.26 20.60
C THR A 146 -2.48 14.27 21.48
N ARG A 147 -3.60 14.72 20.93
CA ARG A 147 -4.91 14.73 21.59
C ARG A 147 -5.62 13.39 21.45
N GLN A 148 -6.11 12.87 22.57
CA GLN A 148 -6.85 11.60 22.60
C GLN A 148 -8.14 11.66 21.77
N ASP A 149 -8.92 12.75 21.88
CA ASP A 149 -10.19 12.90 21.16
C ASP A 149 -10.02 12.94 19.63
N VAL A 150 -8.88 13.44 19.12
CA VAL A 150 -8.53 13.40 17.69
C VAL A 150 -8.16 11.98 17.26
N ARG A 151 -7.40 11.24 18.08
CA ARG A 151 -7.11 9.83 17.81
C ARG A 151 -8.37 8.97 17.85
N ASP A 152 -9.24 9.20 18.84
CA ASP A 152 -10.53 8.50 18.95
C ASP A 152 -11.39 8.75 17.71
N TRP A 153 -11.55 10.01 17.31
CA TRP A 153 -12.29 10.38 16.11
C TRP A 153 -11.74 9.68 14.86
N TRP A 154 -10.42 9.67 14.68
CA TRP A 154 -9.78 9.08 13.52
C TRP A 154 -9.95 7.56 13.48
N SER A 155 -9.70 6.89 14.60
CA SER A 155 -9.79 5.44 14.72
C SER A 155 -11.23 4.94 14.71
N ASP A 156 -12.22 5.74 15.16
CA ASP A 156 -13.64 5.45 15.01
C ASP A 156 -14.10 5.53 13.57
N ALA A 157 -13.63 6.53 12.80
CA ALA A 157 -13.88 6.61 11.36
C ALA A 157 -13.29 5.40 10.61
N ALA A 158 -12.07 4.98 10.96
CA ALA A 158 -11.43 3.77 10.43
C ALA A 158 -12.25 2.50 10.77
N ALA A 159 -12.70 2.35 12.02
CA ALA A 159 -13.53 1.24 12.44
C ALA A 159 -14.89 1.21 11.72
N LYS A 160 -15.47 2.37 11.47
CA LYS A 160 -16.71 2.51 10.72
C LYS A 160 -16.54 2.07 9.26
N ALA A 161 -15.42 2.45 8.61
CA ALA A 161 -15.12 2.02 7.26
C ALA A 161 -15.07 0.49 7.13
N VAL A 162 -14.51 -0.19 8.11
CA VAL A 162 -14.45 -1.66 8.16
C VAL A 162 -15.82 -2.29 8.45
N ARG A 163 -16.55 -1.78 9.43
CA ARG A 163 -17.80 -2.41 9.90
C ARG A 163 -19.00 -2.13 9.02
N GLU A 164 -19.09 -0.89 8.50
CA GLU A 164 -20.29 -0.40 7.80
C GLU A 164 -20.09 -0.22 6.31
N TYR A 165 -18.85 0.11 5.86
CA TYR A 165 -18.59 0.40 4.45
C TYR A 165 -18.04 -0.81 3.68
N GLY A 166 -17.77 -1.93 4.37
CA GLY A 166 -17.29 -3.16 3.75
C GLY A 166 -15.81 -3.15 3.36
N ALA A 167 -15.01 -2.26 3.95
CA ALA A 167 -13.56 -2.25 3.76
C ALA A 167 -12.91 -3.50 4.40
N ASP A 168 -11.89 -4.03 3.74
CA ASP A 168 -11.04 -5.10 4.30
C ASP A 168 -9.93 -4.53 5.19
N GLY A 169 -9.82 -3.21 5.27
CA GLY A 169 -8.84 -2.51 6.07
C GLY A 169 -8.70 -1.04 5.65
N ILE A 170 -7.67 -0.42 6.17
CA ILE A 170 -7.40 1.02 6.01
C ILE A 170 -6.04 1.22 5.35
N PHE A 171 -5.98 2.16 4.40
CA PHE A 171 -4.75 2.76 3.94
C PHE A 171 -4.54 4.10 4.66
N ALA A 172 -3.64 4.12 5.67
CA ALA A 172 -3.34 5.28 6.50
C ALA A 172 -2.27 6.17 5.82
N ASP A 173 -2.71 7.17 5.05
CA ASP A 173 -1.80 8.04 4.32
C ASP A 173 -1.12 9.07 5.24
N ALA A 174 0.06 9.53 4.85
CA ALA A 174 0.87 10.55 5.55
C ALA A 174 1.25 10.18 7.00
N MET A 175 1.25 8.91 7.37
CA MET A 175 1.56 8.44 8.72
C MET A 175 2.98 8.81 9.14
N GLY A 176 3.97 8.69 8.26
CA GLY A 176 5.36 9.05 8.52
C GLY A 176 5.73 10.49 8.14
N GLN A 177 4.77 11.40 8.01
CA GLN A 177 5.04 12.78 7.58
C GLN A 177 4.95 13.77 8.75
N SER A 178 6.10 14.18 9.25
CA SER A 178 6.17 15.29 10.22
C SER A 178 6.06 16.65 9.55
N PRO A 179 5.48 17.65 10.22
CA PRO A 179 5.50 19.03 9.75
C PRO A 179 6.94 19.53 9.60
N GLU A 180 7.20 20.25 8.52
CA GLU A 180 8.57 20.79 8.24
C GLU A 180 8.98 21.93 9.17
N LYS A 181 8.01 22.63 9.75
CA LYS A 181 8.21 23.81 10.59
C LYS A 181 7.08 23.99 11.61
N GLY A 182 7.36 24.75 12.67
CA GLY A 182 6.34 25.23 13.60
C GLY A 182 6.22 24.41 14.88
N LEU A 183 6.99 23.34 15.04
CA LEU A 183 7.04 22.53 16.25
C LEU A 183 8.46 22.61 16.84
N ASP A 184 8.54 22.64 18.17
CA ASP A 184 9.76 22.32 18.91
C ASP A 184 9.98 20.81 18.95
N ASP A 185 11.16 20.40 19.41
CA ASP A 185 11.57 18.98 19.44
C ASP A 185 10.68 18.14 20.36
N GLU A 186 10.20 18.69 21.47
CA GLU A 186 9.32 17.99 22.41
C GLU A 186 7.97 17.69 21.77
N LYS A 187 7.36 18.68 21.14
CA LYS A 187 6.07 18.52 20.47
C LYS A 187 6.18 17.62 19.23
N LEU A 188 7.30 17.69 18.53
CA LEU A 188 7.58 16.78 17.42
C LEU A 188 7.70 15.32 17.90
N ALA A 189 8.44 15.09 18.99
CA ALA A 189 8.57 13.76 19.60
C ALA A 189 7.22 13.21 20.09
N ALA A 190 6.41 14.07 20.72
CA ALA A 190 5.06 13.71 21.15
C ALA A 190 4.16 13.33 19.95
N LEU A 191 4.25 14.05 18.83
CA LEU A 191 3.49 13.76 17.63
C LEU A 191 3.92 12.41 17.01
N VAL A 192 5.21 12.11 17.00
CA VAL A 192 5.73 10.81 16.51
C VAL A 192 5.23 9.67 17.39
N ALA A 193 5.26 9.82 18.73
CA ALA A 193 4.71 8.83 19.66
C ALA A 193 3.21 8.61 19.44
N ALA A 194 2.45 9.69 19.31
CA ALA A 194 1.01 9.65 19.11
C ALA A 194 0.57 8.90 17.82
N ARG A 195 1.44 8.78 16.81
CA ARG A 195 1.18 7.95 15.63
C ARG A 195 1.18 6.46 15.95
N VAL A 196 2.07 6.05 16.84
CA VAL A 196 2.10 4.66 17.33
C VAL A 196 0.82 4.36 18.09
N ASP A 197 0.44 5.26 19.03
CA ASP A 197 -0.81 5.14 19.79
C ASP A 197 -2.03 5.07 18.86
N LEU A 198 -2.07 5.89 17.80
CA LEU A 198 -3.15 5.89 16.83
C LEU A 198 -3.29 4.53 16.13
N LEU A 199 -2.18 3.92 15.71
CA LEU A 199 -2.21 2.59 15.07
C LEU A 199 -2.63 1.50 16.05
N GLU A 200 -2.16 1.54 17.30
CA GLU A 200 -2.56 0.61 18.36
C GLU A 200 -4.07 0.70 18.64
N GLU A 201 -4.58 1.91 18.83
CA GLU A 201 -6.01 2.17 19.05
C GLU A 201 -6.85 1.71 17.86
N THR A 202 -6.37 1.98 16.63
CA THR A 202 -7.04 1.53 15.41
C THR A 202 -7.07 0.02 15.31
N ARG A 203 -5.94 -0.66 15.55
CA ARG A 203 -5.86 -2.13 15.58
C ARG A 203 -6.85 -2.73 16.56
N ARG A 204 -6.93 -2.20 17.77
CA ARG A 204 -7.88 -2.64 18.78
C ARG A 204 -9.33 -2.49 18.32
N LYS A 205 -9.66 -1.39 17.62
CA LYS A 205 -11.03 -1.10 17.15
C LYS A 205 -11.46 -1.91 15.93
N ILE A 206 -10.54 -2.17 14.98
CA ILE A 206 -10.90 -2.90 13.75
C ILE A 206 -10.68 -4.42 13.86
N GLY A 207 -9.91 -4.89 14.84
CA GLY A 207 -9.62 -6.31 15.06
C GLY A 207 -8.42 -6.83 14.25
N PRO A 208 -7.97 -8.08 14.51
CA PRO A 208 -6.77 -8.65 13.90
C PRO A 208 -6.96 -9.07 12.44
N ASP A 209 -8.20 -9.30 11.99
CA ASP A 209 -8.51 -9.83 10.64
C ASP A 209 -8.64 -8.73 9.58
N LYS A 210 -8.38 -7.48 9.94
CA LYS A 210 -8.48 -6.31 9.06
C LYS A 210 -7.13 -5.65 8.86
N LEU A 211 -6.87 -5.22 7.63
CA LEU A 211 -5.57 -4.68 7.26
C LEU A 211 -5.38 -3.22 7.68
N ILE A 212 -4.20 -2.91 8.16
CA ILE A 212 -3.69 -1.55 8.29
C ILE A 212 -2.42 -1.45 7.46
N ILE A 213 -2.48 -0.69 6.37
CA ILE A 213 -1.31 -0.35 5.55
C ILE A 213 -1.06 1.14 5.70
N TYR A 214 0.14 1.54 6.08
CA TYR A 214 0.45 2.96 6.18
C TYR A 214 1.42 3.46 5.11
N ASN A 215 1.36 4.74 4.76
CA ASN A 215 2.32 5.36 3.85
C ASN A 215 3.45 6.00 4.65
N GLY A 216 4.70 5.54 4.40
CA GLY A 216 5.89 6.10 5.01
C GLY A 216 6.89 5.11 5.60
N LEU A 217 7.10 3.93 4.98
CA LEU A 217 8.04 2.91 5.49
C LEU A 217 9.47 3.44 5.71
N LEU A 218 9.91 4.43 4.92
CA LEU A 218 11.24 5.05 5.05
C LEU A 218 11.26 6.26 6.01
N LYS A 219 10.16 6.48 6.75
CA LYS A 219 10.00 7.62 7.66
C LYS A 219 9.85 7.13 9.10
N ASP A 220 10.11 8.05 10.04
CA ASP A 220 10.02 7.80 11.49
C ASP A 220 10.73 6.48 11.93
N ASP A 221 10.18 5.78 12.92
CA ASP A 221 10.63 4.46 13.36
C ASP A 221 9.67 3.38 12.81
N PRO A 222 9.97 2.78 11.65
CA PRO A 222 9.07 1.81 11.03
C PRO A 222 8.83 0.58 11.92
N LYS A 223 9.77 0.20 12.77
CA LYS A 223 9.60 -0.96 13.66
C LYS A 223 8.47 -0.74 14.65
N LYS A 224 8.33 0.48 15.21
CA LYS A 224 7.25 0.80 16.15
C LYS A 224 5.89 0.81 15.45
N LEU A 225 5.80 1.41 14.26
CA LEU A 225 4.54 1.47 13.51
C LEU A 225 4.11 0.07 13.02
N LEU A 226 5.05 -0.74 12.54
CA LEU A 226 4.77 -2.10 12.06
C LEU A 226 4.37 -3.10 13.16
N GLN A 227 4.51 -2.77 14.44
CA GLN A 227 3.92 -3.58 15.52
C GLN A 227 2.40 -3.65 15.42
N PHE A 228 1.75 -2.58 15.00
CA PHE A 228 0.29 -2.46 14.93
C PHE A 228 -0.25 -2.45 13.51
N ALA A 229 0.61 -2.26 12.49
CA ALA A 229 0.25 -2.33 11.08
C ALA A 229 0.65 -3.66 10.44
N ASP A 230 -0.10 -4.08 9.41
CA ASP A 230 0.19 -5.28 8.61
C ASP A 230 1.19 -5.01 7.51
N GLY A 231 1.42 -3.75 7.19
CA GLY A 231 2.39 -3.37 6.19
C GLY A 231 2.48 -1.87 5.95
N ALA A 232 3.31 -1.50 4.98
CA ALA A 232 3.54 -0.12 4.64
C ALA A 232 3.83 0.10 3.14
N MET A 233 3.70 1.35 2.71
CA MET A 233 4.07 1.80 1.37
C MET A 233 5.36 2.62 1.39
N ILE A 234 6.19 2.43 0.38
CA ILE A 234 7.24 3.36 -0.04
C ILE A 234 6.72 4.13 -1.25
N GLU A 235 6.22 5.34 -1.05
CA GLU A 235 5.60 6.14 -2.12
C GLU A 235 6.63 6.74 -3.09
N SER A 236 7.82 7.04 -2.62
CA SER A 236 8.86 7.72 -3.40
C SER A 236 9.82 6.78 -4.13
N PHE A 237 9.48 5.50 -4.27
CA PHE A 237 10.33 4.51 -4.91
C PHE A 237 10.57 4.86 -6.39
N GLY A 238 11.81 5.27 -6.73
CA GLY A 238 12.14 5.73 -8.08
C GLY A 238 11.39 7.00 -8.53
N HIS A 239 10.91 7.84 -7.59
CA HIS A 239 10.27 9.10 -7.94
C HIS A 239 11.31 10.11 -8.46
N PRO A 240 11.12 10.74 -9.64
CA PRO A 240 12.14 11.54 -10.33
C PRO A 240 12.66 12.77 -9.52
N LYS A 241 11.93 13.15 -8.47
CA LYS A 241 12.29 14.27 -7.62
C LYS A 241 12.72 13.89 -6.20
N TYR A 242 12.27 12.73 -5.70
CA TYR A 242 12.37 12.42 -4.27
C TYR A 242 12.95 11.05 -3.94
N GLY A 243 13.12 10.15 -4.91
CA GLY A 243 13.40 8.76 -4.60
C GLY A 243 14.13 7.97 -5.67
N ASP A 244 14.92 8.62 -6.53
CA ASP A 244 15.65 7.98 -7.63
C ASP A 244 17.17 7.94 -7.42
N SER A 245 17.71 8.53 -6.36
CA SER A 245 19.14 8.37 -6.09
C SER A 245 19.48 6.92 -5.72
N LYS A 246 20.69 6.49 -6.04
CA LYS A 246 21.17 5.14 -5.73
C LYS A 246 21.10 4.80 -4.24
N GLU A 247 21.36 5.78 -3.37
CA GLU A 247 21.28 5.64 -1.92
C GLU A 247 19.82 5.45 -1.45
N GLN A 248 18.88 6.23 -2.02
CA GLN A 248 17.47 6.15 -1.69
C GLN A 248 16.87 4.83 -2.16
N LEU A 249 17.22 4.37 -3.36
CA LEU A 249 16.78 3.07 -3.87
C LEU A 249 17.37 1.90 -3.06
N ALA A 250 18.66 1.96 -2.73
CA ALA A 250 19.28 0.94 -1.86
C ALA A 250 18.64 0.89 -0.48
N ALA A 251 18.37 2.04 0.14
CA ALA A 251 17.67 2.11 1.43
C ALA A 251 16.24 1.55 1.32
N ALA A 252 15.55 1.78 0.20
CA ALA A 252 14.24 1.19 -0.06
C ALA A 252 14.31 -0.33 -0.18
N PHE A 253 15.34 -0.88 -0.83
CA PHE A 253 15.55 -2.34 -0.92
C PHE A 253 15.77 -2.95 0.47
N GLU A 254 16.61 -2.35 1.28
CA GLU A 254 16.92 -2.81 2.65
C GLU A 254 15.67 -2.73 3.55
N ALA A 255 14.92 -1.63 3.50
CA ALA A 255 13.69 -1.48 4.29
C ALA A 255 12.60 -2.48 3.86
N THR A 256 12.48 -2.73 2.54
CA THR A 256 11.55 -3.72 2.00
C THR A 256 11.89 -5.12 2.49
N HIS A 257 13.17 -5.50 2.41
CA HIS A 257 13.64 -6.80 2.88
C HIS A 257 13.41 -6.98 4.39
N ALA A 258 13.74 -5.97 5.19
CA ALA A 258 13.56 -6.00 6.64
C ALA A 258 12.08 -6.17 7.04
N ALA A 259 11.18 -5.38 6.46
CA ALA A 259 9.75 -5.46 6.75
C ALA A 259 9.14 -6.80 6.30
N ALA A 260 9.50 -7.27 5.10
CA ALA A 260 8.98 -8.52 4.56
C ALA A 260 9.50 -9.75 5.33
N LYS A 261 10.73 -9.73 5.86
CA LYS A 261 11.27 -10.77 6.73
C LYS A 261 10.42 -10.96 8.00
N ASP A 262 9.83 -9.88 8.49
CA ASP A 262 8.90 -9.89 9.61
C ASP A 262 7.45 -10.22 9.18
N GLY A 263 7.25 -10.71 7.94
CA GLY A 263 5.95 -11.11 7.39
C GLY A 263 5.04 -9.94 7.02
N LYS A 264 5.57 -8.72 6.94
CA LYS A 264 4.78 -7.51 6.63
C LYS A 264 4.57 -7.33 5.13
N ILE A 265 3.43 -6.75 4.78
CA ILE A 265 3.13 -6.33 3.41
C ILE A 265 3.96 -5.09 3.08
N VAL A 266 4.58 -5.06 1.89
CA VAL A 266 5.24 -3.85 1.39
C VAL A 266 4.69 -3.48 0.02
N VAL A 267 4.21 -2.26 -0.11
CA VAL A 267 3.81 -1.68 -1.40
C VAL A 267 4.89 -0.73 -1.89
N LEU A 268 5.45 -1.01 -3.05
CA LEU A 268 6.44 -0.16 -3.71
C LEU A 268 5.74 0.65 -4.81
N LYS A 269 5.53 1.96 -4.55
CA LYS A 269 4.97 2.89 -5.53
C LYS A 269 6.08 3.38 -6.44
N ALA A 270 6.18 2.78 -7.61
CA ALA A 270 7.13 3.15 -8.65
C ALA A 270 6.54 4.15 -9.67
N TRP A 271 7.39 4.97 -10.26
CA TRP A 271 7.05 6.07 -11.15
C TRP A 271 7.72 5.92 -12.50
N PRO A 272 7.09 6.34 -13.61
CA PRO A 272 7.68 6.25 -14.96
C PRO A 272 8.67 7.38 -15.28
N GLY A 273 9.34 7.94 -14.28
CA GLY A 273 10.23 9.10 -14.46
C GLY A 273 9.50 10.42 -14.64
N PHE A 274 8.19 10.44 -14.40
CA PHE A 274 7.35 11.64 -14.29
C PHE A 274 6.17 11.38 -13.35
N SER A 275 5.51 12.44 -12.92
CA SER A 275 4.36 12.38 -11.99
C SER A 275 3.26 13.37 -12.40
N PHE A 276 2.05 13.14 -11.90
CA PHE A 276 0.91 14.03 -12.08
C PHE A 276 1.13 15.47 -11.55
N ARG A 277 2.23 15.70 -10.83
CA ARG A 277 2.59 17.03 -10.29
C ARG A 277 3.37 17.88 -11.29
N GLU A 278 3.82 17.29 -12.38
CA GLU A 278 4.57 17.98 -13.44
C GLU A 278 3.60 18.52 -14.48
N THR A 279 3.27 19.81 -14.34
CA THR A 279 2.23 20.48 -15.17
C THR A 279 2.51 20.33 -16.67
N GLU A 280 3.76 20.47 -17.11
CA GLU A 280 4.13 20.35 -18.52
C GLU A 280 3.89 18.92 -19.05
N MET A 281 4.25 17.92 -18.26
CA MET A 281 3.95 16.53 -18.63
C MET A 281 2.46 16.27 -18.75
N MET A 282 1.66 16.82 -17.82
CA MET A 282 0.20 16.61 -17.81
C MET A 282 -0.55 17.36 -18.93
N GLN A 283 0.13 18.19 -19.71
CA GLN A 283 -0.44 18.79 -20.94
C GLN A 283 -0.32 17.87 -22.17
N LYS A 284 0.49 16.82 -22.09
CA LYS A 284 0.64 15.84 -23.16
C LYS A 284 -0.61 14.96 -23.31
N PRO A 285 -0.90 14.49 -24.54
CA PRO A 285 -1.96 13.51 -24.77
C PRO A 285 -1.81 12.29 -23.86
N ARG A 286 -2.94 11.72 -23.44
CA ARG A 286 -2.97 10.55 -22.56
C ARG A 286 -2.21 9.36 -23.14
N GLU A 287 -2.36 9.13 -24.44
CA GLU A 287 -1.71 8.06 -25.21
C GLU A 287 -0.18 8.22 -25.22
N GLU A 288 0.31 9.47 -25.30
CA GLU A 288 1.75 9.75 -25.23
C GLU A 288 2.30 9.44 -23.83
N LEU A 289 1.58 9.80 -22.76
CA LEU A 289 1.97 9.48 -21.39
C LEU A 289 2.01 7.96 -21.16
N SER A 290 1.04 7.22 -21.69
CA SER A 290 1.00 5.76 -21.60
C SER A 290 2.18 5.12 -22.36
N ARG A 291 2.47 5.60 -23.56
CA ARG A 291 3.63 5.13 -24.35
C ARG A 291 4.95 5.39 -23.61
N LEU A 292 5.15 6.60 -23.09
CA LEU A 292 6.33 6.95 -22.30
C LEU A 292 6.45 6.08 -21.04
N SER A 293 5.33 5.80 -20.39
CA SER A 293 5.30 4.91 -19.21
C SER A 293 5.71 3.48 -19.61
N GLN A 294 5.19 2.94 -20.72
CA GLN A 294 5.58 1.62 -21.22
C GLN A 294 7.08 1.55 -21.59
N GLU A 295 7.62 2.57 -22.22
CA GLU A 295 9.04 2.64 -22.59
C GLU A 295 9.98 2.66 -21.37
N ARG A 296 9.51 3.14 -20.24
CA ARG A 296 10.32 3.36 -19.02
C ARG A 296 10.09 2.33 -17.92
N ILE A 297 9.27 1.31 -18.14
CA ILE A 297 8.91 0.35 -17.09
C ILE A 297 10.07 -0.55 -16.64
N THR A 298 11.05 -0.82 -17.51
CA THR A 298 12.10 -1.82 -17.25
C THR A 298 12.89 -1.51 -15.98
N PHE A 299 13.34 -0.28 -15.78
CA PHE A 299 14.17 0.08 -14.61
C PHE A 299 13.38 -0.01 -13.31
N PRO A 300 12.21 0.65 -13.12
CA PRO A 300 11.45 0.55 -11.88
C PRO A 300 10.93 -0.87 -11.62
N LEU A 301 10.57 -1.63 -12.65
CA LEU A 301 10.18 -3.03 -12.47
C LEU A 301 11.35 -3.90 -12.02
N ALA A 302 12.53 -3.74 -12.61
CA ALA A 302 13.73 -4.46 -12.20
C ALA A 302 14.13 -4.12 -10.75
N CYS A 303 14.06 -2.84 -10.36
CA CYS A 303 14.28 -2.41 -8.99
C CYS A 303 13.27 -3.08 -8.03
N PHE A 304 11.99 -3.14 -8.41
CA PHE A 304 10.99 -3.87 -7.65
C PHE A 304 11.36 -5.35 -7.50
N LEU A 305 11.68 -6.03 -8.59
CA LEU A 305 12.00 -7.47 -8.57
C LEU A 305 13.23 -7.80 -7.74
N VAL A 306 14.23 -6.91 -7.72
CA VAL A 306 15.41 -7.05 -6.84
C VAL A 306 15.02 -6.95 -5.37
N ALA A 307 14.15 -6.01 -5.02
CA ALA A 307 13.74 -5.76 -3.63
C ALA A 307 12.67 -6.72 -3.11
N ALA A 308 11.77 -7.19 -3.99
CA ALA A 308 10.54 -7.88 -3.60
C ALA A 308 10.80 -9.17 -2.83
N GLN A 309 9.99 -9.39 -1.81
CA GLN A 309 9.89 -10.60 -1.00
C GLN A 309 8.42 -11.06 -1.02
N PRO A 310 8.06 -12.22 -0.45
CA PRO A 310 6.64 -12.56 -0.29
C PRO A 310 5.85 -11.40 0.34
N ASN A 311 4.63 -11.17 -0.14
CA ASN A 311 3.75 -10.07 0.24
C ASN A 311 4.25 -8.65 -0.16
N CYS A 312 5.17 -8.55 -1.12
CA CYS A 312 5.54 -7.27 -1.74
C CYS A 312 4.75 -7.08 -3.04
N TYR A 313 4.23 -5.88 -3.26
CA TYR A 313 3.39 -5.54 -4.40
C TYR A 313 3.88 -4.27 -5.09
N LEU A 314 3.85 -4.27 -6.42
CA LEU A 314 4.21 -3.11 -7.24
C LEU A 314 2.97 -2.27 -7.54
N HIS A 315 3.08 -0.96 -7.39
CA HIS A 315 2.15 0.03 -7.94
C HIS A 315 2.89 0.93 -8.93
N TYR A 316 2.64 0.77 -10.23
CA TYR A 316 3.33 1.52 -11.27
C TYR A 316 2.36 2.42 -12.04
N THR A 317 2.40 3.71 -11.79
CA THR A 317 1.53 4.74 -12.39
C THR A 317 2.18 6.10 -12.22
N TRP A 318 1.68 7.15 -12.88
CA TRP A 318 2.14 8.52 -12.64
C TRP A 318 1.24 9.32 -11.69
N GLY A 319 0.29 8.68 -11.02
CA GLY A 319 -0.58 9.27 -10.00
C GLY A 319 -1.62 8.27 -9.51
N TYR A 320 -2.75 8.78 -8.99
CA TYR A 320 -3.75 7.98 -8.28
C TYR A 320 -5.18 8.18 -8.82
N ARG A 321 -5.34 8.85 -9.96
CA ARG A 321 -6.63 9.09 -10.60
C ARG A 321 -6.77 8.27 -11.87
N GLU A 322 -8.00 8.12 -12.34
CA GLU A 322 -8.34 7.39 -13.56
C GLU A 322 -7.53 7.80 -14.78
N MET A 323 -7.11 9.08 -14.85
CA MET A 323 -6.29 9.58 -15.95
C MET A 323 -4.77 9.41 -15.75
N HIS A 324 -4.33 8.86 -14.62
CA HIS A 324 -2.91 8.82 -14.25
C HIS A 324 -2.24 7.45 -14.48
N GLY A 325 -2.70 6.68 -15.47
CA GLY A 325 -2.16 5.36 -15.78
C GLY A 325 -2.64 4.24 -14.87
N THR A 326 -3.62 4.50 -14.01
CA THR A 326 -4.15 3.49 -13.08
C THR A 326 -4.95 2.39 -13.77
N PHE A 327 -5.33 2.60 -15.04
CA PHE A 327 -6.00 1.64 -15.92
C PHE A 327 -5.12 1.25 -17.11
N ASP A 328 -3.81 1.47 -17.03
CA ASP A 328 -2.85 0.94 -18.00
C ASP A 328 -2.38 -0.44 -17.54
N TRP A 329 -2.26 -1.36 -18.49
CA TRP A 329 -1.70 -2.66 -18.25
C TRP A 329 -0.46 -2.87 -19.12
N TYR A 330 0.58 -3.41 -18.52
CA TYR A 330 1.88 -3.58 -19.15
C TYR A 330 2.14 -5.06 -19.41
N PRO A 331 2.56 -5.45 -20.63
CA PRO A 331 2.81 -6.86 -20.97
C PRO A 331 3.80 -7.57 -20.04
N GLU A 332 4.68 -6.83 -19.40
CA GLU A 332 5.65 -7.34 -18.42
C GLU A 332 4.97 -7.95 -17.19
N PHE A 333 3.79 -7.46 -16.84
CA PHE A 333 3.06 -7.96 -15.67
C PHE A 333 2.49 -9.36 -15.86
N ASP A 334 2.23 -9.75 -17.11
CA ASP A 334 1.69 -11.08 -17.44
C ASP A 334 2.77 -12.13 -17.73
N LYS A 335 4.04 -11.71 -17.80
CA LYS A 335 5.12 -12.66 -18.06
C LYS A 335 5.29 -13.62 -16.88
N PRO A 336 5.52 -14.92 -17.16
CA PRO A 336 5.80 -15.88 -16.12
C PRO A 336 7.07 -15.49 -15.37
N LEU A 337 6.98 -15.34 -14.04
CA LEU A 337 8.10 -14.97 -13.18
C LEU A 337 8.64 -16.18 -12.42
N GLY A 338 7.76 -16.89 -11.72
CA GLY A 338 8.12 -17.97 -10.81
C GLY A 338 8.83 -17.49 -9.54
N PRO A 339 9.00 -18.35 -8.53
CA PRO A 339 9.65 -17.97 -7.28
C PRO A 339 11.11 -17.57 -7.49
N PRO A 340 11.64 -16.65 -6.66
CA PRO A 340 13.05 -16.32 -6.66
C PRO A 340 13.90 -17.53 -6.21
N ARG A 341 15.07 -17.68 -6.80
CA ARG A 341 16.05 -18.73 -6.43
C ARG A 341 16.90 -18.37 -5.21
N GLY A 342 16.69 -17.18 -4.67
CA GLY A 342 17.36 -16.63 -3.50
C GLY A 342 17.18 -15.12 -3.41
N ASP A 343 17.84 -14.52 -2.43
CA ASP A 343 17.91 -13.07 -2.31
C ASP A 343 18.78 -12.46 -3.41
N ALA A 344 18.60 -11.16 -3.63
CA ALA A 344 19.45 -10.43 -4.55
C ALA A 344 20.90 -10.38 -4.04
N THR A 345 21.85 -10.57 -4.94
CA THR A 345 23.28 -10.33 -4.67
C THR A 345 23.65 -8.91 -5.05
N ARG A 346 24.62 -8.33 -4.33
CA ARG A 346 25.12 -6.97 -4.55
C ARG A 346 26.63 -6.94 -4.76
N THR A 347 27.06 -6.24 -5.81
CA THR A 347 28.46 -5.89 -6.04
C THR A 347 28.55 -4.41 -6.38
N GLY A 348 29.11 -3.61 -5.45
CA GLY A 348 29.06 -2.15 -5.56
C GLY A 348 27.62 -1.62 -5.57
N TRP A 349 27.22 -0.99 -6.65
CA TRP A 349 25.86 -0.48 -6.86
C TRP A 349 25.05 -1.34 -7.84
N THR A 350 25.58 -2.49 -8.25
CA THR A 350 24.90 -3.45 -9.11
C THR A 350 24.25 -4.55 -8.28
N TYR A 351 22.97 -4.78 -8.50
CA TYR A 351 22.17 -5.83 -7.89
C TYR A 351 21.76 -6.85 -8.94
N GLN A 352 21.77 -8.15 -8.55
CA GLN A 352 21.37 -9.24 -9.43
C GLN A 352 20.44 -10.19 -8.68
N ARG A 353 19.41 -10.70 -9.34
CA ARG A 353 18.50 -11.68 -8.78
C ARG A 353 18.01 -12.65 -9.83
N GLU A 354 17.95 -13.93 -9.45
CA GLU A 354 17.42 -15.00 -10.29
C GLU A 354 16.04 -15.43 -9.82
N PHE A 355 15.12 -15.57 -10.77
CA PHE A 355 13.82 -16.18 -10.60
C PHE A 355 13.75 -17.48 -11.42
N ALA A 356 12.70 -18.29 -11.25
CA ALA A 356 12.51 -19.49 -12.05
C ALA A 356 12.48 -19.16 -13.54
N HIS A 357 11.80 -18.06 -13.93
CA HIS A 357 11.60 -17.68 -15.32
C HIS A 357 12.13 -16.27 -15.67
N ALA A 358 12.94 -15.66 -14.83
CA ALA A 358 13.57 -14.38 -15.15
C ALA A 358 14.94 -14.24 -14.48
N SER A 359 15.84 -13.49 -15.12
CA SER A 359 17.09 -12.99 -14.51
C SER A 359 17.05 -11.47 -14.53
N VAL A 360 17.38 -10.84 -13.42
CA VAL A 360 17.27 -9.39 -13.23
C VAL A 360 18.61 -8.82 -12.84
N VAL A 361 19.02 -7.75 -13.54
CA VAL A 361 20.21 -6.96 -13.21
C VAL A 361 19.83 -5.50 -13.13
N VAL A 362 20.25 -4.82 -12.07
CA VAL A 362 20.03 -3.38 -11.85
C VAL A 362 21.35 -2.73 -11.49
N ASP A 363 21.73 -1.71 -12.21
CA ASP A 363 22.85 -0.82 -11.90
C ASP A 363 22.30 0.52 -11.42
N LEU A 364 22.35 0.75 -10.11
CA LEU A 364 21.86 1.97 -9.49
C LEU A 364 22.77 3.20 -9.77
N GLU A 365 24.05 2.96 -10.02
CA GLU A 365 25.00 4.04 -10.35
C GLU A 365 24.67 4.70 -11.68
N ASN A 366 24.37 3.87 -12.69
CA ASN A 366 24.09 4.31 -14.06
C ASN A 366 22.58 4.38 -14.35
N GLN A 367 21.72 4.04 -13.39
CA GLN A 367 20.26 3.95 -13.53
C GLN A 367 19.82 3.11 -14.73
N THR A 368 20.50 1.96 -14.92
CA THR A 368 20.19 1.01 -15.98
C THR A 368 19.74 -0.33 -15.40
N ALA A 369 18.89 -1.04 -16.17
CA ALA A 369 18.46 -2.36 -15.77
C ALA A 369 18.16 -3.25 -16.98
N ARG A 370 18.20 -4.57 -16.72
CA ARG A 370 17.80 -5.59 -17.68
C ARG A 370 17.01 -6.68 -16.97
N ILE A 371 15.95 -7.12 -17.64
CA ILE A 371 15.16 -8.29 -17.24
C ILE A 371 15.17 -9.26 -18.42
N ASP A 372 15.84 -10.39 -18.24
CA ASP A 372 15.88 -11.47 -19.24
C ASP A 372 14.80 -12.50 -18.86
N TRP A 373 13.69 -12.47 -19.59
CA TRP A 373 12.59 -13.43 -19.41
C TRP A 373 12.94 -14.74 -20.09
N LYS A 374 12.93 -15.84 -19.33
CA LYS A 374 13.20 -17.20 -19.80
C LYS A 374 11.91 -17.79 -20.40
N ARG A 375 12.05 -18.56 -21.46
CA ARG A 375 10.94 -19.29 -22.11
C ARG A 375 10.52 -20.50 -21.28
#